data_9e9f371ba9a5770b1872e6544741bfe0
#
_entry.id   9e9f371ba9a5770b1872e6544741bfe0
#
_cell.length_a   1.000
_cell.length_b   1.000
_cell.length_c   1.000
_cell.angle_alpha   90.00
_cell.angle_beta   90.00
_cell.angle_gamma   90.00
#
_symmetry.space_group_name_H-M   'P 1'
#
loop_
_entity.id
_entity.type
_entity.pdbx_description
1 polymer ?
#
loop_
_entity_poly.entity_id
_entity_poly.type
_entity_poly.pdbx_seq_one_letter_code
_entity_poly.pdbx_strand_id
1 'polypeptide(L)'
;MFKRKKVACDHPHLKKKSVIGRFTVASTVLVLFSIAFVGLFIAGVHGDIGIFEWVREVAVLRAVYRFLFELRALPLIIIGLPFVGSVAMLWFGRNSCNGRDSIVIAMTSLTILLTVFTYPHALEGGFTYTIPGVFGLGLSFNIDMLGFTMLMLTSIIWFLVMVYAHEYMKKEFNCNRFFFFMGITYGAVLGTIVAGDLLTLFLFFEIMTFASYILVIHGQKEDSYNAGYSYIFMGIIGGFAILVAMLLLYFTVGDVSFASAIAALSQHGATRYWIIGLLVFGFGIKAGMAPVHVWLPRAHPVAPTPASALLSGIMN
;
A
#
# COMPACT_ATOMS: atom_id res chain seq x y z
N MET A 1 7.59 32.08 -15.40
CA MET A 1 8.77 31.48 -16.05
C MET A 1 9.71 30.91 -15.00
N PHE A 2 9.38 29.73 -14.44
CA PHE A 2 10.20 29.08 -13.41
C PHE A 2 11.30 28.25 -14.10
N LYS A 3 12.55 28.68 -13.97
CA LYS A 3 13.72 27.91 -14.37
C LYS A 3 13.71 26.58 -13.62
N ARG A 4 13.45 25.47 -14.33
CA ARG A 4 13.60 24.12 -13.84
C ARG A 4 15.04 23.92 -13.34
N LYS A 5 15.26 23.94 -12.03
CA LYS A 5 16.51 23.41 -11.47
C LYS A 5 16.48 21.89 -11.70
N LYS A 6 17.26 21.41 -12.64
CA LYS A 6 17.62 20.00 -12.77
C LYS A 6 18.27 19.57 -11.46
N VAL A 7 17.57 18.79 -10.65
CA VAL A 7 18.10 18.27 -9.40
C VAL A 7 18.83 16.97 -9.69
N ALA A 8 20.06 16.98 -9.39
CA ALA A 8 21.08 15.97 -8.99
C ALA A 8 21.03 14.50 -9.43
N CYS A 9 20.09 14.01 -10.23
CA CYS A 9 20.19 12.72 -10.89
C CYS A 9 20.83 12.81 -12.29
N ASP A 10 21.06 14.03 -12.79
CA ASP A 10 21.81 14.30 -14.02
C ASP A 10 23.32 14.36 -13.72
N HIS A 11 23.98 13.22 -13.59
CA HIS A 11 25.42 13.14 -13.71
C HIS A 11 25.75 12.76 -15.17
N PRO A 12 26.25 13.71 -16.03
CA PRO A 12 26.55 13.44 -17.43
C PRO A 12 27.77 12.51 -17.64
N HIS A 13 28.41 12.02 -16.60
CA HIS A 13 29.65 11.25 -16.68
C HIS A 13 29.56 9.77 -16.28
N LEU A 14 28.36 9.21 -16.08
CA LEU A 14 28.26 7.79 -15.79
C LEU A 14 28.09 6.99 -17.09
N LYS A 15 29.23 6.66 -17.74
CA LYS A 15 29.34 5.63 -18.77
C LYS A 15 28.53 4.39 -18.36
N LYS A 16 27.79 3.82 -19.33
CA LYS A 16 27.06 2.56 -19.26
C LYS A 16 27.79 1.47 -18.44
N LYS A 17 27.64 1.48 -17.12
CA LYS A 17 27.85 0.29 -16.31
C LYS A 17 26.49 -0.38 -16.13
N SER A 18 26.46 -1.69 -16.34
CA SER A 18 25.25 -2.52 -16.31
C SER A 18 24.40 -2.24 -15.06
N VAL A 19 23.08 -2.31 -15.21
CA VAL A 19 22.06 -2.08 -14.16
C VAL A 19 22.36 -2.85 -12.87
N ILE A 20 22.90 -4.07 -13.00
CA ILE A 20 23.24 -4.97 -11.88
C ILE A 20 24.42 -4.42 -11.05
N GLY A 21 25.31 -3.62 -11.60
CA GLY A 21 26.51 -3.14 -10.88
C GLY A 21 26.30 -1.93 -9.97
N ARG A 22 25.06 -1.40 -9.83
CA ARG A 22 24.77 -0.19 -9.04
C ARG A 22 23.91 -0.41 -7.81
N PHE A 23 23.36 -1.59 -7.63
CA PHE A 23 22.77 -1.97 -6.35
C PHE A 23 23.91 -2.15 -5.33
N THR A 24 23.76 -1.58 -4.16
CA THR A 24 24.66 -1.95 -3.06
C THR A 24 24.53 -3.44 -2.83
N VAL A 25 25.63 -4.13 -2.50
CA VAL A 25 25.63 -5.58 -2.22
C VAL A 25 24.51 -5.96 -1.26
N ALA A 26 24.22 -5.09 -0.26
CA ALA A 26 23.15 -5.30 0.70
C ALA A 26 21.75 -5.34 0.07
N SER A 27 21.42 -4.43 -0.86
CA SER A 27 20.10 -4.44 -1.53
C SER A 27 19.96 -5.63 -2.47
N THR A 28 21.06 -6.01 -3.17
CA THR A 28 21.05 -7.21 -4.03
C THR A 28 20.85 -8.48 -3.20
N VAL A 29 21.53 -8.60 -2.06
CA VAL A 29 21.37 -9.74 -1.15
C VAL A 29 19.94 -9.78 -0.61
N LEU A 30 19.36 -8.64 -0.24
CA LEU A 30 18.00 -8.56 0.30
C LEU A 30 16.95 -8.93 -0.76
N VAL A 31 17.14 -8.51 -2.01
CA VAL A 31 16.28 -8.89 -3.14
C VAL A 31 16.36 -10.38 -3.42
N LEU A 32 17.58 -10.93 -3.51
CA LEU A 32 17.78 -12.36 -3.75
C LEU A 32 17.21 -13.20 -2.61
N PHE A 33 17.41 -12.76 -1.37
CA PHE A 33 16.85 -13.42 -0.18
C PHE A 33 15.32 -13.40 -0.20
N SER A 34 14.69 -12.25 -0.55
CA SER A 34 13.23 -12.13 -0.64
C SER A 34 12.66 -13.02 -1.76
N ILE A 35 13.30 -13.05 -2.93
CA ILE A 35 12.89 -13.91 -4.06
C ILE A 35 13.04 -15.39 -3.68
N ALA A 36 14.18 -15.77 -3.10
CA ALA A 36 14.43 -17.13 -2.66
C ALA A 36 13.43 -17.55 -1.56
N PHE A 37 13.14 -16.65 -0.61
CA PHE A 37 12.20 -16.91 0.46
C PHE A 37 10.76 -17.07 -0.04
N VAL A 38 10.32 -16.22 -0.98
CA VAL A 38 9.00 -16.35 -1.62
C VAL A 38 8.93 -17.62 -2.47
N GLY A 39 9.99 -17.95 -3.22
CA GLY A 39 10.07 -19.18 -3.99
C GLY A 39 10.00 -20.44 -3.12
N LEU A 40 10.75 -20.45 -2.01
CA LEU A 40 10.69 -21.51 -1.01
C LEU A 40 9.32 -21.59 -0.34
N PHE A 41 8.67 -20.45 -0.05
CA PHE A 41 7.33 -20.39 0.50
C PHE A 41 6.30 -21.03 -0.45
N ILE A 42 6.33 -20.66 -1.74
CA ILE A 42 5.45 -21.24 -2.77
C ILE A 42 5.70 -22.75 -2.90
N ALA A 43 6.96 -23.18 -2.90
CA ALA A 43 7.32 -24.59 -2.92
C ALA A 43 6.84 -25.36 -1.67
N GLY A 44 6.87 -24.71 -0.50
CA GLY A 44 6.39 -25.30 0.76
C GLY A 44 4.88 -25.41 0.86
N VAL A 45 4.13 -24.53 0.19
CA VAL A 45 2.66 -24.60 0.11
C VAL A 45 2.21 -25.76 -0.80
N HIS A 46 3.03 -26.13 -1.80
CA HIS A 46 2.70 -27.18 -2.78
C HIS A 46 3.42 -28.51 -2.53
N GLY A 47 4.33 -28.61 -1.60
CA GLY A 47 5.06 -29.82 -1.29
C GLY A 47 5.12 -30.11 0.21
N ASP A 48 5.34 -31.36 0.58
CA ASP A 48 5.53 -31.81 1.98
C ASP A 48 6.78 -31.23 2.68
N ILE A 49 7.40 -30.19 2.11
CA ILE A 49 8.53 -29.51 2.69
C ILE A 49 8.01 -28.45 3.66
N GLY A 50 7.92 -28.80 4.92
CA GLY A 50 7.54 -27.90 6.01
C GLY A 50 8.56 -26.78 6.21
N ILE A 51 8.55 -25.73 5.34
CA ILE A 51 9.44 -24.57 5.47
C ILE A 51 9.30 -23.94 6.85
N PHE A 52 8.08 -23.90 7.38
CA PHE A 52 7.85 -23.40 8.73
C PHE A 52 8.46 -24.33 9.80
N GLU A 53 8.53 -25.64 9.55
CA GLU A 53 9.26 -26.58 10.42
C GLU A 53 10.77 -26.34 10.33
N TRP A 54 11.31 -26.16 9.12
CA TRP A 54 12.72 -25.84 8.94
C TRP A 54 13.10 -24.48 9.57
N VAL A 55 12.27 -23.44 9.43
CA VAL A 55 12.48 -22.14 10.11
C VAL A 55 12.47 -22.31 11.63
N ARG A 56 11.67 -23.24 12.16
CA ARG A 56 11.66 -23.59 13.59
C ARG A 56 12.91 -24.33 14.06
N GLU A 57 13.61 -25.02 13.18
CA GLU A 57 14.83 -25.77 13.56
C GLU A 57 16.05 -24.88 13.68
N VAL A 58 16.19 -23.83 12.89
CA VAL A 58 17.32 -22.89 13.00
C VAL A 58 17.11 -21.97 14.21
N ALA A 59 18.00 -22.07 15.22
CA ALA A 59 17.84 -21.41 16.52
C ALA A 59 17.60 -19.87 16.40
N VAL A 60 18.33 -19.18 15.52
CA VAL A 60 18.18 -17.73 15.30
C VAL A 60 16.84 -17.42 14.60
N LEU A 61 16.49 -18.19 13.58
CA LEU A 61 15.22 -18.02 12.86
C LEU A 61 14.03 -18.36 13.77
N ARG A 62 14.18 -19.35 14.65
CA ARG A 62 13.18 -19.68 15.67
C ARG A 62 12.96 -18.54 16.66
N ALA A 63 14.02 -17.86 17.10
CA ALA A 63 13.91 -16.72 18.00
C ALA A 63 13.19 -15.54 17.31
N VAL A 64 13.58 -15.22 16.08
CA VAL A 64 12.95 -14.17 15.27
C VAL A 64 11.49 -14.50 14.95
N TYR A 65 11.22 -15.75 14.54
CA TYR A 65 9.86 -16.24 14.27
C TYR A 65 8.98 -16.10 15.51
N ARG A 66 9.46 -16.61 16.68
CA ARG A 66 8.72 -16.54 17.93
C ARG A 66 8.44 -15.08 18.34
N PHE A 67 9.47 -14.22 18.25
CA PHE A 67 9.32 -12.79 18.52
C PHE A 67 8.27 -12.14 17.61
N LEU A 68 8.32 -12.37 16.29
CA LEU A 68 7.36 -11.81 15.34
C LEU A 68 5.97 -12.43 15.49
N PHE A 69 5.89 -13.72 15.80
CA PHE A 69 4.63 -14.42 16.03
C PHE A 69 3.90 -13.92 17.29
N GLU A 70 4.63 -13.66 18.38
CA GLU A 70 4.07 -13.10 19.61
C GLU A 70 3.76 -11.60 19.49
N LEU A 71 4.24 -10.93 18.45
CA LEU A 71 4.10 -9.49 18.26
C LEU A 71 2.72 -9.14 17.72
N ARG A 72 1.77 -8.91 18.63
CA ARG A 72 0.39 -8.48 18.28
C ARG A 72 0.32 -7.22 17.41
N ALA A 73 1.36 -6.38 17.41
CA ALA A 73 1.46 -5.16 16.61
C ALA A 73 2.00 -5.39 15.19
N LEU A 74 2.17 -6.63 14.73
CA LEU A 74 2.71 -6.97 13.41
C LEU A 74 1.98 -6.26 12.25
N PRO A 75 0.63 -6.13 12.24
CA PRO A 75 -0.06 -5.36 11.19
C PRO A 75 0.39 -3.91 11.14
N LEU A 76 0.59 -3.27 12.29
CA LEU A 76 1.06 -1.88 12.35
C LEU A 76 2.49 -1.73 11.82
N ILE A 77 3.34 -2.72 12.05
CA ILE A 77 4.72 -2.71 11.54
C ILE A 77 4.71 -2.85 10.02
N ILE A 78 3.90 -3.75 9.48
CA ILE A 78 3.74 -3.95 8.02
C ILE A 78 3.26 -2.65 7.36
N ILE A 79 2.25 -2.00 7.92
CA ILE A 79 1.71 -0.73 7.41
C ILE A 79 2.70 0.42 7.64
N GLY A 80 3.29 0.50 8.82
CA GLY A 80 4.17 1.59 9.22
C GLY A 80 5.51 1.62 8.47
N LEU A 81 6.01 0.45 8.07
CA LEU A 81 7.29 0.32 7.38
C LEU A 81 7.38 1.15 6.10
N PRO A 82 6.39 1.16 5.17
CA PRO A 82 6.39 2.03 4.02
C PRO A 82 6.36 3.53 4.37
N PHE A 83 5.61 3.94 5.40
CA PHE A 83 5.59 5.33 5.84
C PHE A 83 6.96 5.76 6.39
N VAL A 84 7.53 4.97 7.31
CA VAL A 84 8.85 5.23 7.88
C VAL A 84 9.94 5.18 6.82
N GLY A 85 9.89 4.20 5.92
CA GLY A 85 10.81 4.07 4.80
C GLY A 85 10.76 5.26 3.85
N SER A 86 9.57 5.82 3.59
CA SER A 86 9.39 7.03 2.78
C SER A 86 10.04 8.25 3.43
N VAL A 87 9.86 8.43 4.73
CA VAL A 87 10.52 9.52 5.49
C VAL A 87 12.04 9.30 5.54
N ALA A 88 12.49 8.07 5.82
CA ALA A 88 13.91 7.71 5.85
C ALA A 88 14.58 7.98 4.49
N MET A 89 13.89 7.67 3.38
CA MET A 89 14.36 7.98 2.04
C MET A 89 14.56 9.48 1.82
N LEU A 90 13.67 10.34 2.30
CA LEU A 90 13.87 11.81 2.22
C LEU A 90 15.07 12.27 3.03
N TRP A 91 15.34 11.65 4.15
CA TRP A 91 16.43 12.08 5.05
C TRP A 91 17.79 11.56 4.57
N PHE A 92 17.90 10.25 4.35
CA PHE A 92 19.16 9.60 4.01
C PHE A 92 19.40 9.50 2.50
N GLY A 93 18.34 9.39 1.70
CA GLY A 93 18.42 9.22 0.24
C GLY A 93 18.43 10.53 -0.55
N ARG A 94 18.22 11.70 0.11
CA ARG A 94 18.07 12.98 -0.57
C ARG A 94 19.27 13.37 -1.42
N ASN A 95 20.46 13.04 -0.96
CA ASN A 95 21.73 13.44 -1.61
C ASN A 95 22.34 12.33 -2.47
N SER A 96 21.73 11.13 -2.51
CA SER A 96 22.26 9.97 -3.22
C SER A 96 21.13 9.16 -3.85
N CYS A 97 21.13 9.09 -5.19
CA CYS A 97 20.17 8.26 -5.92
C CYS A 97 20.28 6.80 -5.49
N ASN A 98 21.50 6.28 -5.31
CA ASN A 98 21.72 4.90 -4.88
C ASN A 98 21.19 4.65 -3.44
N GLY A 99 21.41 5.62 -2.53
CA GLY A 99 20.89 5.53 -1.15
C GLY A 99 19.36 5.49 -1.13
N ARG A 100 18.71 6.38 -1.88
CA ARG A 100 17.25 6.39 -2.04
C ARG A 100 16.73 5.05 -2.55
N ASP A 101 17.30 4.58 -3.65
CA ASP A 101 16.85 3.37 -4.33
C ASP A 101 17.07 2.13 -3.46
N SER A 102 18.18 2.08 -2.70
CA SER A 102 18.42 1.02 -1.72
C SER A 102 17.38 1.00 -0.59
N ILE A 103 17.00 2.17 -0.06
CA ILE A 103 15.96 2.26 0.98
C ILE A 103 14.61 1.80 0.44
N VAL A 104 14.23 2.21 -0.77
CA VAL A 104 12.97 1.82 -1.41
C VAL A 104 12.90 0.30 -1.63
N ILE A 105 13.96 -0.29 -2.16
CA ILE A 105 14.03 -1.75 -2.37
C ILE A 105 14.04 -2.50 -1.03
N ALA A 106 14.84 -2.04 -0.05
CA ALA A 106 14.88 -2.64 1.28
C ALA A 106 13.51 -2.62 1.98
N MET A 107 12.82 -1.48 1.93
CA MET A 107 11.49 -1.28 2.49
C MET A 107 10.48 -2.28 1.90
N THR A 108 10.39 -2.36 0.56
CA THR A 108 9.43 -3.24 -0.12
C THR A 108 9.77 -4.72 0.10
N SER A 109 11.05 -5.10 0.07
CA SER A 109 11.50 -6.47 0.36
C SER A 109 11.19 -6.88 1.81
N LEU A 110 11.43 -5.98 2.76
CA LEU A 110 11.14 -6.25 4.17
C LEU A 110 9.63 -6.36 4.42
N THR A 111 8.81 -5.57 3.72
CA THR A 111 7.35 -5.70 3.81
C THR A 111 6.88 -7.08 3.33
N ILE A 112 7.42 -7.60 2.21
CA ILE A 112 7.12 -8.97 1.74
C ILE A 112 7.49 -9.99 2.82
N LEU A 113 8.71 -9.87 3.38
CA LEU A 113 9.17 -10.79 4.41
C LEU A 113 8.26 -10.78 5.64
N LEU A 114 7.88 -9.59 6.14
CA LEU A 114 6.97 -9.46 7.28
C LEU A 114 5.57 -10.01 6.96
N THR A 115 5.08 -9.81 5.74
CA THR A 115 3.79 -10.36 5.32
C THR A 115 3.80 -11.90 5.37
N VAL A 116 4.90 -12.55 4.96
CA VAL A 116 5.00 -14.02 5.05
C VAL A 116 4.86 -14.51 6.49
N PHE A 117 5.38 -13.80 7.48
CA PHE A 117 5.24 -14.16 8.89
C PHE A 117 3.80 -14.07 9.43
N THR A 118 2.88 -13.43 8.70
CA THR A 118 1.45 -13.42 9.07
C THR A 118 0.70 -14.69 8.64
N TYR A 119 1.30 -15.55 7.79
CA TYR A 119 0.65 -16.73 7.25
C TYR A 119 0.13 -17.72 8.30
N PRO A 120 0.92 -18.10 9.34
CA PRO A 120 0.43 -19.02 10.37
C PRO A 120 -0.79 -18.47 11.11
N HIS A 121 -0.79 -17.16 11.41
CA HIS A 121 -1.96 -16.50 12.03
C HIS A 121 -3.19 -16.53 11.15
N ALA A 122 -3.00 -16.32 9.84
CA ALA A 122 -4.09 -16.37 8.87
C ALA A 122 -4.70 -17.78 8.77
N LEU A 123 -3.89 -18.85 8.91
CA LEU A 123 -4.35 -20.25 8.95
C LEU A 123 -5.14 -20.58 10.22
N GLU A 124 -4.76 -20.01 11.36
CA GLU A 124 -5.42 -20.21 12.66
C GLU A 124 -6.74 -19.42 12.79
N GLY A 125 -7.23 -18.80 11.74
CA GLY A 125 -8.47 -18.04 11.72
C GLY A 125 -8.29 -16.52 11.74
N GLY A 126 -7.04 -16.06 11.58
CA GLY A 126 -6.68 -14.66 11.59
C GLY A 126 -6.45 -14.08 12.98
N PHE A 127 -5.98 -12.85 13.03
CA PHE A 127 -5.85 -12.13 14.29
C PHE A 127 -6.22 -10.66 14.12
N THR A 128 -6.73 -10.08 15.18
CA THR A 128 -7.16 -8.68 15.22
C THR A 128 -6.29 -7.91 16.18
N TYR A 129 -5.85 -6.73 15.78
CA TYR A 129 -5.18 -5.76 16.63
C TYR A 129 -5.95 -4.45 16.64
N THR A 130 -6.26 -3.94 17.84
CA THR A 130 -7.06 -2.71 17.99
C THR A 130 -6.27 -1.67 18.77
N ILE A 131 -6.23 -0.44 18.25
CA ILE A 131 -5.72 0.74 18.95
C ILE A 131 -6.95 1.46 19.54
N PRO A 132 -7.13 1.46 20.87
CA PRO A 132 -8.29 2.09 21.48
C PRO A 132 -8.19 3.61 21.44
N GLY A 133 -9.36 4.28 21.53
CA GLY A 133 -9.45 5.72 21.79
C GLY A 133 -9.25 6.66 20.59
N VAL A 134 -8.96 6.17 19.42
CA VAL A 134 -8.86 7.00 18.22
C VAL A 134 -10.27 7.41 17.79
N PHE A 135 -10.56 8.72 17.77
CA PHE A 135 -11.88 9.30 17.51
C PHE A 135 -13.02 8.73 18.38
N GLY A 136 -12.68 8.16 19.55
CA GLY A 136 -13.67 7.51 20.43
C GLY A 136 -14.11 6.10 20.02
N LEU A 137 -13.75 5.64 18.83
CA LEU A 137 -14.10 4.32 18.27
C LEU A 137 -12.93 3.32 18.31
N GLY A 138 -11.69 3.82 18.12
CA GLY A 138 -10.50 3.01 17.94
C GLY A 138 -10.23 2.68 16.48
N LEU A 139 -9.05 2.12 16.21
CA LEU A 139 -8.68 1.59 14.90
C LEU A 139 -8.48 0.09 15.03
N SER A 140 -9.15 -0.68 14.19
CA SER A 140 -9.05 -2.12 14.16
C SER A 140 -8.35 -2.60 12.88
N PHE A 141 -7.41 -3.52 13.06
CA PHE A 141 -6.66 -4.17 11.97
C PHE A 141 -6.89 -5.66 12.08
N ASN A 142 -7.29 -6.28 10.98
CA ASN A 142 -7.55 -7.70 10.90
C ASN A 142 -6.77 -8.34 9.76
N ILE A 143 -6.08 -9.44 10.02
CA ILE A 143 -5.40 -10.23 8.99
C ILE A 143 -5.98 -11.64 9.06
N ASP A 144 -6.88 -11.94 8.16
CA ASP A 144 -7.40 -13.27 7.86
C ASP A 144 -6.72 -13.84 6.61
N MET A 145 -7.15 -14.99 6.13
CA MET A 145 -6.57 -15.64 4.94
C MET A 145 -6.76 -14.80 3.66
N LEU A 146 -7.88 -14.09 3.53
CA LEU A 146 -8.11 -13.18 2.41
C LEU A 146 -7.17 -11.96 2.50
N GLY A 147 -7.10 -11.34 3.69
CA GLY A 147 -6.19 -10.23 3.97
C GLY A 147 -4.73 -10.59 3.72
N PHE A 148 -4.28 -11.77 4.17
CA PHE A 148 -2.94 -12.30 3.89
C PHE A 148 -2.68 -12.42 2.38
N THR A 149 -3.61 -13.02 1.64
CA THR A 149 -3.47 -13.22 0.19
C THR A 149 -3.36 -11.89 -0.54
N MET A 150 -4.21 -10.91 -0.19
CA MET A 150 -4.18 -9.58 -0.78
C MET A 150 -2.92 -8.79 -0.40
N LEU A 151 -2.47 -8.87 0.87
CA LEU A 151 -1.20 -8.28 1.31
C LEU A 151 -0.01 -8.84 0.51
N MET A 152 0.04 -10.15 0.34
CA MET A 152 1.13 -10.83 -0.36
C MET A 152 1.16 -10.44 -1.84
N LEU A 153 0.02 -10.52 -2.52
CA LEU A 153 -0.13 -10.13 -3.92
C LEU A 153 0.29 -8.66 -4.12
N THR A 154 -0.25 -7.76 -3.30
CA THR A 154 0.05 -6.34 -3.35
C THR A 154 1.54 -6.06 -3.12
N SER A 155 2.14 -6.70 -2.13
CA SER A 155 3.54 -6.49 -1.78
C SER A 155 4.48 -6.96 -2.90
N ILE A 156 4.19 -8.09 -3.54
CA ILE A 156 4.96 -8.61 -4.68
C ILE A 156 4.85 -7.66 -5.87
N ILE A 157 3.63 -7.27 -6.24
CA ILE A 157 3.42 -6.37 -7.39
C ILE A 157 4.08 -5.01 -7.11
N TRP A 158 3.94 -4.48 -5.89
CA TRP A 158 4.56 -3.21 -5.52
C TRP A 158 6.08 -3.27 -5.61
N PHE A 159 6.69 -4.33 -5.12
CA PHE A 159 8.13 -4.56 -5.25
C PHE A 159 8.59 -4.58 -6.72
N LEU A 160 7.90 -5.33 -7.58
CA LEU A 160 8.23 -5.41 -9.02
C LEU A 160 8.11 -4.04 -9.69
N VAL A 161 7.05 -3.28 -9.35
CA VAL A 161 6.86 -1.92 -9.88
C VAL A 161 7.94 -0.97 -9.36
N MET A 162 8.41 -1.10 -8.11
CA MET A 162 9.50 -0.27 -7.59
C MET A 162 10.84 -0.58 -8.26
N VAL A 163 11.12 -1.85 -8.57
CA VAL A 163 12.29 -2.23 -9.37
C VAL A 163 12.23 -1.62 -10.78
N TYR A 164 11.07 -1.68 -11.42
CA TYR A 164 10.84 -1.03 -12.71
C TYR A 164 10.98 0.50 -12.62
N ALA A 165 10.38 1.11 -11.59
CA ALA A 165 10.41 2.55 -11.37
C ALA A 165 11.84 3.09 -11.19
N HIS A 166 12.76 2.28 -10.62
CA HIS A 166 14.17 2.66 -10.49
C HIS A 166 14.78 3.05 -11.83
N GLU A 167 14.59 2.24 -12.88
CA GLU A 167 15.13 2.57 -14.23
C GLU A 167 14.30 3.65 -14.93
N TYR A 168 12.97 3.62 -14.80
CA TYR A 168 12.08 4.58 -15.42
C TYR A 168 12.37 6.00 -14.96
N MET A 169 12.46 6.20 -13.64
CA MET A 169 12.62 7.53 -13.02
C MET A 169 13.99 8.17 -13.23
N LYS A 170 15.00 7.45 -13.74
CA LYS A 170 16.28 8.05 -14.11
C LYS A 170 16.16 9.08 -15.24
N LYS A 171 15.12 8.98 -16.05
CA LYS A 171 14.84 9.88 -17.17
C LYS A 171 13.83 10.98 -16.81
N GLU A 172 13.22 10.87 -15.64
CA GLU A 172 12.19 11.77 -15.16
C GLU A 172 12.74 12.79 -14.14
N PHE A 173 11.94 13.80 -13.83
CA PHE A 173 12.29 14.82 -12.86
C PHE A 173 11.66 14.53 -11.48
N ASN A 174 12.18 15.20 -10.42
CA ASN A 174 11.63 15.11 -9.06
C ASN A 174 11.46 13.66 -8.52
N CYS A 175 12.44 12.79 -8.78
CA CYS A 175 12.41 11.37 -8.38
C CYS A 175 12.14 11.18 -6.88
N ASN A 176 12.72 12.02 -6.01
CA ASN A 176 12.53 11.92 -4.56
C ASN A 176 11.05 12.13 -4.18
N ARG A 177 10.37 13.09 -4.82
CA ARG A 177 8.93 13.31 -4.61
C ARG A 177 8.12 12.10 -5.06
N PHE A 178 8.46 11.53 -6.21
CA PHE A 178 7.80 10.35 -6.76
C PHE A 178 7.90 9.17 -5.78
N PHE A 179 9.11 8.76 -5.40
CA PHE A 179 9.31 7.61 -4.52
C PHE A 179 8.74 7.82 -3.11
N PHE A 180 8.75 9.07 -2.61
CA PHE A 180 8.12 9.40 -1.33
C PHE A 180 6.62 9.11 -1.36
N PHE A 181 5.90 9.68 -2.34
CA PHE A 181 4.46 9.47 -2.43
C PHE A 181 4.09 8.04 -2.84
N MET A 182 4.93 7.35 -3.61
CA MET A 182 4.78 5.92 -3.87
C MET A 182 4.83 5.09 -2.59
N GLY A 183 5.76 5.38 -1.68
CA GLY A 183 5.85 4.67 -0.40
C GLY A 183 4.70 5.03 0.56
N ILE A 184 4.28 6.30 0.64
CA ILE A 184 3.09 6.69 1.41
C ILE A 184 1.83 5.99 0.88
N THR A 185 1.65 5.96 -0.44
CA THR A 185 0.53 5.26 -1.09
C THR A 185 0.57 3.77 -0.79
N TYR A 186 1.77 3.16 -0.78
CA TYR A 186 1.94 1.75 -0.45
C TYR A 186 1.46 1.44 0.96
N GLY A 187 1.94 2.20 1.96
CA GLY A 187 1.48 2.03 3.34
C GLY A 187 -0.04 2.20 3.50
N ALA A 188 -0.62 3.17 2.78
CA ALA A 188 -2.06 3.41 2.80
C ALA A 188 -2.86 2.24 2.18
N VAL A 189 -2.39 1.68 1.06
CA VAL A 189 -3.01 0.47 0.44
C VAL A 189 -2.94 -0.72 1.40
N LEU A 190 -1.77 -0.98 2.02
CA LEU A 190 -1.66 -2.07 2.99
C LEU A 190 -2.62 -1.86 4.17
N GLY A 191 -2.73 -0.61 4.67
CA GLY A 191 -3.68 -0.26 5.73
C GLY A 191 -5.13 -0.47 5.35
N THR A 192 -5.51 -0.19 4.10
CA THR A 192 -6.86 -0.44 3.57
C THR A 192 -7.17 -1.94 3.52
N ILE A 193 -6.18 -2.77 3.10
CA ILE A 193 -6.34 -4.24 2.98
C ILE A 193 -6.57 -4.89 4.35
N VAL A 194 -5.87 -4.43 5.38
CA VAL A 194 -5.96 -5.02 6.71
C VAL A 194 -6.93 -4.27 7.65
N ALA A 195 -7.72 -3.34 7.14
CA ALA A 195 -8.73 -2.65 7.94
C ALA A 195 -9.74 -3.65 8.49
N GLY A 196 -9.99 -3.61 9.80
CA GLY A 196 -10.96 -4.46 10.51
C GLY A 196 -12.32 -3.77 10.73
N ASP A 197 -12.40 -2.47 10.44
CA ASP A 197 -13.60 -1.65 10.56
C ASP A 197 -13.67 -0.56 9.50
N LEU A 198 -14.85 0.05 9.34
CA LEU A 198 -15.09 1.10 8.35
C LEU A 198 -14.31 2.39 8.63
N LEU A 199 -14.02 2.72 9.89
CA LEU A 199 -13.24 3.91 10.24
C LEU A 199 -11.79 3.75 9.80
N THR A 200 -11.17 2.62 10.14
CA THR A 200 -9.80 2.29 9.74
C THR A 200 -9.69 2.27 8.22
N LEU A 201 -10.63 1.60 7.53
CA LEU A 201 -10.69 1.56 6.08
C LEU A 201 -10.80 2.96 5.48
N PHE A 202 -11.71 3.80 5.97
CA PHE A 202 -11.91 5.17 5.49
C PHE A 202 -10.64 6.00 5.62
N LEU A 203 -9.96 5.97 6.77
CA LEU A 203 -8.75 6.77 6.99
C LEU A 203 -7.64 6.40 6.01
N PHE A 204 -7.34 5.11 5.85
CA PHE A 204 -6.30 4.67 4.92
C PHE A 204 -6.69 4.89 3.45
N PHE A 205 -7.97 4.76 3.13
CA PHE A 205 -8.51 5.07 1.81
C PHE A 205 -8.33 6.54 1.44
N GLU A 206 -8.54 7.46 2.38
CA GLU A 206 -8.30 8.89 2.17
C GLU A 206 -6.80 9.20 2.02
N ILE A 207 -5.94 8.64 2.89
CA ILE A 207 -4.49 8.80 2.77
C ILE A 207 -4.01 8.31 1.38
N MET A 208 -4.50 7.15 0.92
CA MET A 208 -4.22 6.60 -0.40
C MET A 208 -4.65 7.57 -1.51
N THR A 209 -5.84 8.15 -1.40
CA THR A 209 -6.39 9.09 -2.39
C THR A 209 -5.55 10.36 -2.50
N PHE A 210 -5.19 10.99 -1.37
CA PHE A 210 -4.37 12.20 -1.37
C PHE A 210 -2.92 11.93 -1.82
N ALA A 211 -2.32 10.82 -1.40
CA ALA A 211 -0.96 10.47 -1.78
C ALA A 211 -0.86 10.16 -3.29
N SER A 212 -1.80 9.40 -3.83
CA SER A 212 -1.83 9.04 -5.25
C SER A 212 -2.19 10.23 -6.15
N TYR A 213 -2.94 11.22 -5.68
CA TYR A 213 -3.15 12.47 -6.41
C TYR A 213 -1.82 13.12 -6.81
N ILE A 214 -0.84 13.17 -5.90
CA ILE A 214 0.48 13.75 -6.20
C ILE A 214 1.23 12.94 -7.28
N LEU A 215 0.97 11.64 -7.39
CA LEU A 215 1.51 10.80 -8.44
C LEU A 215 0.86 11.10 -9.80
N VAL A 216 -0.46 11.33 -9.82
CA VAL A 216 -1.18 11.72 -11.05
C VAL A 216 -0.66 13.07 -11.59
N ILE A 217 -0.49 14.07 -10.73
CA ILE A 217 0.02 15.40 -11.14
C ILE A 217 1.54 15.46 -11.26
N HIS A 218 2.25 14.33 -11.20
CA HIS A 218 3.71 14.30 -11.22
C HIS A 218 4.31 15.01 -12.44
N GLY A 219 3.68 14.87 -13.60
CA GLY A 219 4.11 15.49 -14.86
C GLY A 219 4.15 17.00 -14.86
N GLN A 220 3.44 17.68 -13.93
CA GLN A 220 3.38 19.15 -13.78
C GLN A 220 3.08 19.89 -15.09
N LYS A 221 2.30 19.27 -15.96
CA LYS A 221 1.76 19.86 -17.19
C LYS A 221 0.30 20.24 -16.95
N GLU A 222 -0.24 21.08 -17.79
CA GLU A 222 -1.65 21.50 -17.71
C GLU A 222 -2.61 20.31 -17.74
N ASP A 223 -2.39 19.37 -18.65
CA ASP A 223 -3.17 18.12 -18.73
C ASP A 223 -3.10 17.30 -17.45
N SER A 224 -1.90 17.24 -16.82
CA SER A 224 -1.71 16.52 -15.54
C SER A 224 -2.49 17.18 -14.40
N TYR A 225 -2.53 18.51 -14.36
CA TYR A 225 -3.34 19.23 -13.36
C TYR A 225 -4.83 19.05 -13.59
N ASN A 226 -5.31 19.15 -14.84
CA ASN A 226 -6.72 18.96 -15.20
C ASN A 226 -7.19 17.53 -14.87
N ALA A 227 -6.36 16.53 -15.14
CA ALA A 227 -6.62 15.14 -14.76
C ALA A 227 -6.61 14.98 -13.22
N GLY A 228 -5.65 15.60 -12.55
CA GLY A 228 -5.55 15.61 -11.10
C GLY A 228 -6.76 16.24 -10.42
N TYR A 229 -7.27 17.35 -10.93
CA TYR A 229 -8.51 17.96 -10.42
C TYR A 229 -9.70 17.01 -10.54
N SER A 230 -9.84 16.33 -11.68
CA SER A 230 -10.90 15.33 -11.86
C SER A 230 -10.73 14.15 -10.87
N TYR A 231 -9.49 13.68 -10.67
CA TYR A 231 -9.16 12.59 -9.76
C TYR A 231 -9.50 12.94 -8.30
N ILE A 232 -8.98 14.07 -7.80
CA ILE A 232 -9.17 14.46 -6.40
C ILE A 232 -10.61 14.85 -6.10
N PHE A 233 -11.29 15.52 -7.04
CA PHE A 233 -12.69 15.91 -6.89
C PHE A 233 -13.59 14.67 -6.76
N MET A 234 -13.42 13.68 -7.63
CA MET A 234 -14.16 12.43 -7.56
C MET A 234 -13.80 11.64 -6.31
N GLY A 235 -12.50 11.63 -5.92
CA GLY A 235 -12.03 11.01 -4.69
C GLY A 235 -12.70 11.58 -3.43
N ILE A 236 -12.77 12.91 -3.33
CA ILE A 236 -13.43 13.59 -2.20
C ILE A 236 -14.93 13.27 -2.15
N ILE A 237 -15.63 13.29 -3.29
CA ILE A 237 -17.06 12.92 -3.33
C ILE A 237 -17.26 11.47 -2.85
N GLY A 238 -16.40 10.54 -3.32
CA GLY A 238 -16.44 9.14 -2.90
C GLY A 238 -16.18 8.96 -1.40
N GLY A 239 -15.15 9.62 -0.88
CA GLY A 239 -14.81 9.63 0.53
C GLY A 239 -15.92 10.20 1.41
N PHE A 240 -16.54 11.31 0.98
CA PHE A 240 -17.71 11.87 1.66
C PHE A 240 -18.89 10.90 1.70
N ALA A 241 -19.15 10.18 0.62
CA ALA A 241 -20.23 9.19 0.60
C ALA A 241 -19.94 8.04 1.59
N ILE A 242 -18.71 7.55 1.66
CA ILE A 242 -18.30 6.52 2.62
C ILE A 242 -18.42 7.05 4.06
N LEU A 243 -17.97 8.29 4.31
CA LEU A 243 -18.07 8.92 5.62
C LEU A 243 -19.53 9.04 6.09
N VAL A 244 -20.42 9.53 5.23
CA VAL A 244 -21.84 9.63 5.55
C VAL A 244 -22.46 8.26 5.80
N ALA A 245 -22.13 7.24 5.02
CA ALA A 245 -22.57 5.87 5.22
C ALA A 245 -22.12 5.32 6.59
N MET A 246 -20.85 5.56 6.94
CA MET A 246 -20.27 5.16 8.23
C MET A 246 -20.97 5.87 9.40
N LEU A 247 -21.25 7.17 9.31
CA LEU A 247 -21.98 7.92 10.34
C LEU A 247 -23.43 7.41 10.49
N LEU A 248 -24.13 7.15 9.37
CA LEU A 248 -25.47 6.57 9.42
C LEU A 248 -25.46 5.20 10.09
N LEU A 249 -24.44 4.37 9.79
CA LEU A 249 -24.28 3.07 10.46
C LEU A 249 -24.05 3.25 11.95
N TYR A 250 -23.14 4.12 12.35
CA TYR A 250 -22.83 4.39 13.75
C TYR A 250 -24.06 4.88 14.53
N PHE A 251 -24.84 5.81 13.98
CA PHE A 251 -26.06 6.31 14.64
C PHE A 251 -27.18 5.26 14.72
N THR A 252 -27.17 4.25 13.85
CA THR A 252 -28.19 3.20 13.88
C THR A 252 -27.84 2.03 14.79
N VAL A 253 -26.55 1.69 14.91
CA VAL A 253 -26.08 0.45 15.57
C VAL A 253 -25.11 0.73 16.72
N GLY A 254 -24.49 1.92 16.74
CA GLY A 254 -23.48 2.28 17.76
C GLY A 254 -22.09 1.69 17.49
N ASP A 255 -21.88 1.01 16.36
CA ASP A 255 -20.63 0.37 16.00
C ASP A 255 -20.35 0.50 14.48
N VAL A 256 -19.07 0.48 14.11
CA VAL A 256 -18.59 0.60 12.71
C VAL A 256 -17.80 -0.62 12.24
N SER A 257 -17.79 -1.71 13.02
CA SER A 257 -17.15 -2.96 12.61
C SER A 257 -17.87 -3.59 11.41
N PHE A 258 -17.15 -4.34 10.57
CA PHE A 258 -17.77 -5.01 9.44
C PHE A 258 -18.82 -6.03 9.87
N ALA A 259 -18.59 -6.75 10.99
CA ALA A 259 -19.55 -7.72 11.51
C ALA A 259 -20.86 -7.04 11.93
N SER A 260 -20.79 -5.93 12.66
CA SER A 260 -21.96 -5.14 13.07
C SER A 260 -22.66 -4.49 11.88
N ALA A 261 -21.91 -4.04 10.86
CA ALA A 261 -22.48 -3.51 9.64
C ALA A 261 -23.37 -4.55 8.93
N ILE A 262 -22.89 -5.79 8.78
CA ILE A 262 -23.64 -6.88 8.15
C ILE A 262 -24.91 -7.20 8.96
N ALA A 263 -24.81 -7.28 10.29
CA ALA A 263 -25.95 -7.56 11.17
C ALA A 263 -26.99 -6.44 11.12
N ALA A 264 -26.55 -5.19 11.12
CA ALA A 264 -27.42 -4.01 11.06
C ALA A 264 -28.20 -3.91 9.74
N LEU A 265 -27.55 -4.20 8.63
CA LEU A 265 -28.16 -4.16 7.30
C LEU A 265 -29.30 -5.17 7.14
N SER A 266 -29.35 -6.23 7.96
CA SER A 266 -30.44 -7.22 7.97
C SER A 266 -31.68 -6.75 8.74
N GLN A 267 -31.56 -5.79 9.68
CA GLN A 267 -32.61 -5.46 10.65
C GLN A 267 -33.23 -4.07 10.47
N HIS A 268 -32.58 -3.12 9.78
CA HIS A 268 -32.98 -1.71 9.76
C HIS A 268 -33.61 -1.29 8.43
N GLY A 269 -34.93 -1.16 8.41
CA GLY A 269 -35.84 -0.62 7.37
C GLY A 269 -35.22 0.15 6.18
N ALA A 270 -35.70 1.36 5.91
CA ALA A 270 -35.25 2.18 4.77
C ALA A 270 -33.80 2.67 4.89
N THR A 271 -33.27 2.89 6.10
CA THR A 271 -31.90 3.41 6.34
C THR A 271 -30.80 2.51 5.74
N ARG A 272 -31.01 1.19 5.74
CA ARG A 272 -30.07 0.22 5.15
C ARG A 272 -29.78 0.51 3.66
N TYR A 273 -30.80 0.89 2.90
CA TYR A 273 -30.62 1.17 1.47
C TYR A 273 -29.79 2.42 1.22
N TRP A 274 -29.90 3.43 2.11
CA TRP A 274 -29.04 4.61 2.06
C TRP A 274 -27.59 4.26 2.38
N ILE A 275 -27.34 3.46 3.43
CA ILE A 275 -26.00 3.02 3.80
C ILE A 275 -25.36 2.23 2.65
N ILE A 276 -26.08 1.22 2.13
CA ILE A 276 -25.59 0.41 1.00
C ILE A 276 -25.35 1.28 -0.23
N GLY A 277 -26.29 2.13 -0.60
CA GLY A 277 -26.18 3.00 -1.78
C GLY A 277 -24.99 3.95 -1.70
N LEU A 278 -24.74 4.56 -0.54
CA LEU A 278 -23.60 5.44 -0.31
C LEU A 278 -22.26 4.70 -0.33
N LEU A 279 -22.18 3.50 0.26
CA LEU A 279 -20.97 2.66 0.20
C LEU A 279 -20.67 2.21 -1.23
N VAL A 280 -21.69 1.72 -1.95
CA VAL A 280 -21.54 1.30 -3.36
C VAL A 280 -21.15 2.50 -4.24
N PHE A 281 -21.73 3.67 -4.02
CA PHE A 281 -21.38 4.88 -4.74
C PHE A 281 -19.93 5.32 -4.43
N GLY A 282 -19.54 5.38 -3.15
CA GLY A 282 -18.21 5.81 -2.73
C GLY A 282 -17.10 4.88 -3.21
N PHE A 283 -17.23 3.56 -2.99
CA PHE A 283 -16.28 2.58 -3.51
C PHE A 283 -16.34 2.47 -5.03
N GLY A 284 -17.54 2.62 -5.62
CA GLY A 284 -17.74 2.59 -7.07
C GLY A 284 -17.02 3.72 -7.80
N ILE A 285 -16.93 4.92 -7.21
CA ILE A 285 -16.11 6.02 -7.74
C ILE A 285 -14.64 5.57 -7.84
N LYS A 286 -14.10 4.99 -6.79
CA LYS A 286 -12.70 4.56 -6.75
C LYS A 286 -12.44 3.39 -7.71
N ALA A 287 -13.34 2.42 -7.74
CA ALA A 287 -13.29 1.29 -8.67
C ALA A 287 -13.54 1.67 -10.14
N GLY A 288 -13.82 2.95 -10.43
CA GLY A 288 -14.09 3.39 -11.79
C GLY A 288 -15.40 2.83 -12.39
N MET A 289 -16.44 2.66 -11.56
CA MET A 289 -17.73 2.16 -11.98
C MET A 289 -18.47 3.21 -12.85
N ALA A 290 -19.08 2.78 -13.95
CA ALA A 290 -19.92 3.68 -14.75
C ALA A 290 -21.18 4.07 -13.94
N PRO A 291 -21.63 5.34 -13.96
CA PRO A 291 -21.16 6.47 -14.78
C PRO A 291 -20.06 7.34 -14.13
N VAL A 292 -19.58 7.01 -12.93
CA VAL A 292 -18.67 7.85 -12.13
C VAL A 292 -17.17 7.63 -12.41
N HIS A 293 -16.84 6.93 -13.49
CA HIS A 293 -15.47 6.58 -13.90
C HIS A 293 -14.70 7.69 -14.65
N VAL A 294 -15.25 8.88 -14.77
CA VAL A 294 -14.73 9.97 -15.64
C VAL A 294 -13.28 10.35 -15.34
N TRP A 295 -12.83 10.18 -14.10
CA TRP A 295 -11.47 10.46 -13.68
C TRP A 295 -10.45 9.44 -14.22
N LEU A 296 -10.85 8.18 -14.39
CA LEU A 296 -9.99 7.06 -14.73
C LEU A 296 -9.27 7.25 -16.09
N PRO A 297 -9.98 7.47 -17.21
CA PRO A 297 -9.35 7.67 -18.51
C PRO A 297 -8.54 8.99 -18.61
N ARG A 298 -8.75 9.93 -17.69
CA ARG A 298 -7.97 11.18 -17.61
C ARG A 298 -6.69 11.02 -16.82
N ALA A 299 -6.72 10.29 -15.70
CA ALA A 299 -5.59 10.12 -14.79
C ALA A 299 -4.50 9.19 -15.35
N HIS A 300 -4.89 8.07 -15.95
CA HIS A 300 -3.95 7.06 -16.44
C HIS A 300 -2.95 7.55 -17.49
N PRO A 301 -3.34 8.29 -18.52
CA PRO A 301 -2.40 8.71 -19.57
C PRO A 301 -1.37 9.72 -19.11
N VAL A 302 -1.65 10.49 -18.04
CA VAL A 302 -0.79 11.59 -17.58
C VAL A 302 0.11 11.19 -16.41
N ALA A 303 -0.26 10.14 -15.67
CA ALA A 303 0.56 9.60 -14.58
C ALA A 303 1.82 8.90 -15.13
N PRO A 304 2.96 8.96 -14.42
CA PRO A 304 4.13 8.13 -14.75
C PRO A 304 3.75 6.66 -14.84
N THR A 305 4.30 5.94 -15.83
CA THR A 305 3.94 4.54 -16.08
C THR A 305 3.96 3.63 -14.84
N PRO A 306 4.97 3.70 -13.93
CA PRO A 306 4.93 2.87 -12.72
C PRO A 306 3.76 3.21 -11.80
N ALA A 307 3.40 4.50 -11.67
CA ALA A 307 2.25 4.92 -10.88
C ALA A 307 0.93 4.50 -11.54
N SER A 308 0.81 4.66 -12.87
CA SER A 308 -0.36 4.24 -13.63
C SER A 308 -0.61 2.73 -13.53
N ALA A 309 0.46 1.92 -13.54
CA ALA A 309 0.35 0.46 -13.34
C ALA A 309 -0.26 0.09 -11.98
N LEU A 310 0.15 0.77 -10.90
CA LEU A 310 -0.40 0.53 -9.56
C LEU A 310 -1.81 1.10 -9.40
N LEU A 311 -2.09 2.27 -10.01
CA LEU A 311 -3.44 2.85 -10.03
C LEU A 311 -4.45 1.89 -10.66
N SER A 312 -4.09 1.22 -11.76
CA SER A 312 -5.00 0.28 -12.44
C SER A 312 -5.00 -1.13 -11.88
N GLY A 313 -3.89 -1.59 -11.30
CA GLY A 313 -3.73 -2.99 -10.90
C GLY A 313 -4.10 -3.30 -9.45
N ILE A 314 -4.02 -2.29 -8.56
CA ILE A 314 -4.15 -2.51 -7.11
C ILE A 314 -5.06 -1.48 -6.44
N MET A 315 -5.07 -0.24 -6.91
CA MET A 315 -5.71 0.86 -6.18
C MET A 315 -7.15 1.13 -6.61
N ASN A 316 -7.62 0.47 -7.67
CA ASN A 316 -8.99 0.57 -8.21
C ASN A 316 -9.85 -0.60 -7.78
#